data_db2b6ba78ba48147d359ab160c6c9e3a
#
_entry.id   db2b6ba78ba48147d359ab160c6c9e3a
#
_cell.length_a   1.000
_cell.length_b   1.000
_cell.length_c   1.000
_cell.angle_alpha   90.00
_cell.angle_beta   90.00
_cell.angle_gamma   90.00
#
_symmetry.space_group_name_H-M   'P 1'
#
loop_
_entity.id
_entity.type
_entity.pdbx_description
1 polymer ?
#
loop_
_entity_poly.entity_id
_entity_poly.type
_entity_poly.pdbx_seq_one_letter_code
_entity_poly.pdbx_strand_id
1 'polypeptide(L)'
;LFILREKRAVHPLFDVTLISHNRIFAFSSLAALIHYAATSAIGFFLSLFLQYIRDLGPREAGFVLMSWPLTMALISPAAGKLSDKYNPGVLASTGMGITSAGLIMLCFLNEQTSVAFIVAVLVIMGAGFSLFSSPNSNAIMSSVEKRQLGNASGMLGTMRNVGQTLS
;
A
#
# COMPACT_ATOMS: atom_id res chain seq x y z
N LEU A 1 4.95 21.75 -17.74
CA LEU A 1 6.38 22.06 -17.95
C LEU A 1 7.26 20.84 -17.66
N PHE A 2 7.14 20.14 -16.52
CA PHE A 2 7.94 18.97 -16.15
C PHE A 2 7.81 17.83 -17.18
N ILE A 3 6.59 17.42 -17.54
CA ILE A 3 6.32 16.34 -18.51
C ILE A 3 6.88 16.67 -19.91
N LEU A 4 6.83 17.93 -20.32
CA LEU A 4 7.37 18.37 -21.61
C LEU A 4 8.91 18.37 -21.62
N ARG A 5 9.55 18.63 -20.50
CA ARG A 5 10.99 18.56 -20.33
C ARG A 5 11.47 17.10 -20.31
N GLU A 6 10.75 16.24 -19.59
CA GLU A 6 11.06 14.80 -19.51
C GLU A 6 10.98 14.10 -20.88
N LYS A 7 10.03 14.47 -21.74
CA LYS A 7 9.92 13.93 -23.10
C LYS A 7 11.11 14.32 -24.01
N ARG A 8 11.90 15.32 -23.64
CA ARG A 8 13.07 15.80 -24.41
C ARG A 8 14.41 15.45 -23.77
N ALA A 9 14.42 14.88 -22.59
CA ALA A 9 15.64 14.52 -21.88
C ALA A 9 16.26 13.23 -22.49
N VAL A 10 17.58 13.25 -22.69
CA VAL A 10 18.35 12.10 -23.20
C VAL A 10 18.33 10.94 -22.20
N HIS A 11 18.18 11.24 -20.90
CA HIS A 11 17.99 10.29 -19.80
C HIS A 11 16.82 10.76 -18.93
N PRO A 12 15.55 10.46 -19.31
CA PRO A 12 14.41 10.89 -18.53
C PRO A 12 14.40 10.17 -17.17
N LEU A 13 14.23 10.94 -16.10
CA LEU A 13 13.99 10.40 -14.76
C LEU A 13 12.62 9.72 -14.70
N PHE A 14 11.69 10.18 -15.53
CA PHE A 14 10.31 9.71 -15.62
C PHE A 14 10.03 9.27 -17.06
N ASP A 15 10.16 7.99 -17.34
CA ASP A 15 9.86 7.44 -18.65
C ASP A 15 8.34 7.33 -18.84
N VAL A 16 7.73 8.43 -19.33
CA VAL A 16 6.29 8.50 -19.63
C VAL A 16 5.88 7.45 -20.65
N THR A 17 6.84 6.93 -21.43
CA THR A 17 6.57 5.91 -22.45
C THR A 17 6.26 4.55 -21.80
N LEU A 18 6.83 4.26 -20.62
CA LEU A 18 6.51 3.06 -19.86
C LEU A 18 5.03 3.02 -19.45
N ILE A 19 4.47 4.15 -19.05
CA ILE A 19 3.05 4.22 -18.67
C ILE A 19 2.15 4.04 -19.89
N SER A 20 2.52 4.60 -21.04
CA SER A 20 1.66 4.58 -22.23
C SER A 20 1.72 3.26 -23.00
N HIS A 21 2.84 2.54 -22.95
CA HIS A 21 3.05 1.32 -23.72
C HIS A 21 2.96 0.02 -22.88
N ASN A 22 3.10 0.12 -21.55
CA ASN A 22 3.03 -1.03 -20.65
C ASN A 22 1.82 -0.94 -19.72
N ARG A 23 0.73 -1.63 -20.09
CA ARG A 23 -0.52 -1.63 -19.31
C ARG A 23 -0.34 -2.20 -17.89
N ILE A 24 0.47 -3.26 -17.74
CA ILE A 24 0.72 -3.86 -16.41
C ILE A 24 1.40 -2.82 -15.52
N PHE A 25 2.45 -2.18 -16.02
CA PHE A 25 3.16 -1.12 -15.30
C PHE A 25 2.24 0.04 -14.91
N ALA A 26 1.42 0.53 -15.85
CA ALA A 26 0.52 1.65 -15.62
C ALA A 26 -0.55 1.34 -14.56
N PHE A 27 -1.26 0.22 -14.71
CA PHE A 27 -2.32 -0.16 -13.77
C PHE A 27 -1.78 -0.53 -12.38
N SER A 28 -0.64 -1.22 -12.31
CA SER A 28 -0.01 -1.55 -11.03
C SER A 28 0.50 -0.31 -10.30
N SER A 29 1.04 0.68 -11.02
CA SER A 29 1.47 1.96 -10.44
C SER A 29 0.29 2.80 -9.96
N LEU A 30 -0.80 2.84 -10.72
CA LEU A 30 -2.03 3.52 -10.31
C LEU A 30 -2.68 2.83 -9.11
N ALA A 31 -2.72 1.49 -9.09
CA ALA A 31 -3.21 0.73 -7.95
C ALA A 31 -2.39 1.02 -6.69
N ALA A 32 -1.06 1.13 -6.80
CA ALA A 32 -0.20 1.53 -5.69
C ALA A 32 -0.56 2.92 -5.17
N LEU A 33 -0.71 3.91 -6.06
CA LEU A 33 -1.08 5.27 -5.69
C LEU A 33 -2.40 5.29 -4.91
N ILE A 34 -3.45 4.66 -5.45
CA ILE A 34 -4.77 4.62 -4.81
C ILE A 34 -4.70 3.90 -3.46
N HIS A 35 -4.01 2.76 -3.39
CA HIS A 35 -3.89 1.97 -2.17
C HIS A 35 -3.18 2.74 -1.05
N TYR A 36 -2.06 3.40 -1.36
CA TYR A 36 -1.34 4.24 -0.39
C TYR A 36 -2.14 5.48 0.00
N ALA A 37 -2.87 6.11 -0.93
CA ALA A 37 -3.77 7.22 -0.63
C ALA A 37 -4.92 6.80 0.31
N ALA A 38 -5.46 5.60 0.16
CA ALA A 38 -6.53 5.10 1.01
C ALA A 38 -6.07 4.69 2.41
N THR A 39 -4.79 4.34 2.60
CA THR A 39 -4.35 3.66 3.82
C THR A 39 -3.41 4.46 4.71
N SER A 40 -2.69 5.46 4.20
CA SER A 40 -1.60 6.09 4.98
C SER A 40 -2.09 6.98 6.13
N ALA A 41 -3.26 7.62 6.03
CA ALA A 41 -3.81 8.44 7.12
C ALA A 41 -4.41 7.62 8.27
N ILE A 42 -4.66 6.32 8.08
CA ILE A 42 -5.33 5.47 9.08
C ILE A 42 -4.57 5.46 10.40
N GLY A 43 -3.26 5.31 10.35
CA GLY A 43 -2.42 5.29 11.56
C GLY A 43 -2.57 6.56 12.39
N PHE A 44 -2.65 7.71 11.73
CA PHE A 44 -2.85 9.00 12.39
C PHE A 44 -4.24 9.11 13.02
N PHE A 45 -5.30 8.91 12.22
CA PHE A 45 -6.68 9.03 12.74
C PHE A 45 -6.99 7.99 13.82
N LEU A 46 -6.50 6.77 13.66
CA LEU A 46 -6.72 5.72 14.65
C LEU A 46 -5.93 6.00 15.94
N SER A 47 -4.74 6.61 15.84
CA SER A 47 -3.99 7.08 17.03
C SER A 47 -4.78 8.11 17.80
N LEU A 48 -5.40 9.09 17.13
CA LEU A 48 -6.26 10.07 17.76
C LEU A 48 -7.50 9.43 18.40
N PHE A 49 -8.15 8.52 17.69
CA PHE A 49 -9.31 7.78 18.20
C PHE A 49 -8.98 7.01 19.48
N LEU A 50 -7.86 6.26 19.48
CA LEU A 50 -7.44 5.48 20.64
C LEU A 50 -7.10 6.37 21.86
N GLN A 51 -6.47 7.52 21.62
CA GLN A 51 -6.04 8.40 22.70
C GLN A 51 -7.15 9.32 23.22
N TYR A 52 -7.96 9.92 22.32
CA TYR A 52 -8.95 10.93 22.73
C TYR A 52 -10.36 10.38 22.97
N ILE A 53 -10.72 9.27 22.32
CA ILE A 53 -12.05 8.67 22.45
C ILE A 53 -12.01 7.45 23.37
N ARG A 54 -10.93 6.67 23.30
CA ARG A 54 -10.76 5.48 24.15
C ARG A 54 -9.93 5.72 25.41
N ASP A 55 -9.46 6.93 25.63
CA ASP A 55 -8.62 7.34 26.78
C ASP A 55 -7.38 6.43 27.00
N LEU A 56 -6.86 5.83 25.94
CA LEU A 56 -5.64 5.04 26.02
C LEU A 56 -4.41 5.94 26.09
N GLY A 57 -3.46 5.59 26.95
CA GLY A 57 -2.17 6.25 26.97
C GLY A 57 -1.43 6.10 25.63
N PRO A 58 -0.52 7.06 25.29
CA PRO A 58 0.24 7.01 24.01
C PRO A 58 0.97 5.68 23.79
N ARG A 59 1.47 5.06 24.87
CA ARG A 59 2.16 3.77 24.85
C ARG A 59 1.20 2.63 24.47
N GLU A 60 0.02 2.62 25.07
CA GLU A 60 -1.01 1.58 24.80
C GLU A 60 -1.55 1.69 23.38
N ALA A 61 -1.87 2.91 22.93
CA ALA A 61 -2.25 3.19 21.57
C ALA A 61 -1.18 2.73 20.57
N GLY A 62 0.11 2.98 20.86
CA GLY A 62 1.23 2.50 20.08
C GLY A 62 1.28 0.98 19.95
N PHE A 63 1.05 0.22 21.03
CA PHE A 63 0.99 -1.25 20.98
C PHE A 63 -0.17 -1.75 20.12
N VAL A 64 -1.33 -1.11 20.17
CA VAL A 64 -2.46 -1.46 19.31
C VAL A 64 -2.09 -1.23 17.85
N LEU A 65 -1.53 -0.08 17.51
CA LEU A 65 -1.14 0.27 16.15
C LEU A 65 -0.01 -0.60 15.58
N MET A 66 0.87 -1.14 16.43
CA MET A 66 1.92 -2.09 16.03
C MET A 66 1.36 -3.38 15.42
N SER A 67 0.10 -3.73 15.66
CA SER A 67 -0.54 -4.93 15.09
C SER A 67 -0.47 -4.94 13.56
N TRP A 68 -0.61 -3.79 12.90
CA TRP A 68 -0.54 -3.67 11.45
C TRP A 68 0.87 -3.96 10.92
N PRO A 69 1.93 -3.17 11.24
CA PRO A 69 3.27 -3.40 10.70
C PRO A 69 3.84 -4.76 11.13
N LEU A 70 3.48 -5.26 12.30
CA LEU A 70 3.89 -6.60 12.74
C LEU A 70 3.30 -7.69 11.84
N THR A 71 2.01 -7.61 11.55
CA THR A 71 1.34 -8.53 10.60
C THR A 71 1.97 -8.43 9.21
N MET A 72 2.27 -7.23 8.75
CA MET A 72 2.96 -7.03 7.48
C MET A 72 4.34 -7.72 7.47
N ALA A 73 5.13 -7.56 8.51
CA ALA A 73 6.46 -8.17 8.62
C ALA A 73 6.38 -9.72 8.59
N LEU A 74 5.37 -10.30 9.22
CA LEU A 74 5.16 -11.74 9.26
C LEU A 74 4.62 -12.31 7.94
N ILE A 75 3.72 -11.61 7.26
CA ILE A 75 3.02 -12.12 6.08
C ILE A 75 3.74 -11.78 4.77
N SER A 76 4.48 -10.65 4.69
CA SER A 76 5.14 -10.23 3.44
C SER A 76 6.05 -11.28 2.80
N PRO A 77 6.86 -12.05 3.54
CA PRO A 77 7.68 -13.11 2.93
C PRO A 77 6.83 -14.22 2.30
N ALA A 78 5.70 -14.58 2.93
CA ALA A 78 4.77 -15.56 2.39
C ALA A 78 4.03 -15.03 1.17
N ALA A 79 3.59 -13.76 1.20
CA ALA A 79 2.97 -13.09 0.07
C ALA A 79 3.92 -13.00 -1.14
N GLY A 80 5.22 -12.73 -0.91
CA GLY A 80 6.25 -12.75 -1.95
C GLY A 80 6.36 -14.13 -2.61
N LYS A 81 6.54 -15.19 -1.82
CA LYS A 81 6.60 -16.56 -2.35
C LYS A 81 5.32 -16.99 -3.06
N LEU A 82 4.18 -16.48 -2.62
CA LEU A 82 2.90 -16.77 -3.26
C LEU A 82 2.80 -16.10 -4.63
N SER A 83 3.35 -14.89 -4.79
CA SER A 83 3.38 -14.19 -6.07
C SER A 83 4.29 -14.84 -7.12
N ASP A 84 5.22 -15.71 -6.69
CA ASP A 84 6.03 -16.50 -7.61
C ASP A 84 5.27 -17.71 -8.19
N LYS A 85 4.23 -18.17 -7.50
CA LYS A 85 3.43 -19.35 -7.88
C LYS A 85 2.10 -19.00 -8.55
N TYR A 86 1.51 -17.88 -8.16
CA TYR A 86 0.19 -17.44 -8.62
C TYR A 86 0.29 -16.12 -9.35
N ASN A 87 -0.73 -15.80 -10.15
CA ASN A 87 -0.79 -14.54 -10.89
C ASN A 87 -0.72 -13.34 -9.91
N PRO A 88 0.33 -12.49 -10.00
CA PRO A 88 0.52 -11.35 -9.08
C PRO A 88 -0.66 -10.38 -9.07
N GLY A 89 -1.34 -10.20 -10.23
CA GLY A 89 -2.51 -9.34 -10.33
C GLY A 89 -3.70 -9.83 -9.52
N VAL A 90 -3.94 -11.14 -9.51
CA VAL A 90 -5.02 -11.74 -8.69
C VAL A 90 -4.72 -11.59 -7.20
N LEU A 91 -3.48 -11.86 -6.80
CA LEU A 91 -3.06 -11.69 -5.39
C LEU A 91 -3.15 -10.23 -4.94
N ALA A 92 -2.69 -9.30 -5.76
CA ALA A 92 -2.79 -7.88 -5.47
C ALA A 92 -4.25 -7.43 -5.35
N SER A 93 -5.13 -7.88 -6.25
CA SER A 93 -6.56 -7.56 -6.19
C SER A 93 -7.23 -8.13 -4.94
N THR A 94 -6.93 -9.37 -4.55
CA THR A 94 -7.44 -9.95 -3.29
C THR A 94 -6.93 -9.19 -2.07
N GLY A 95 -5.64 -8.80 -2.06
CA GLY A 95 -5.06 -7.96 -1.02
C GLY A 95 -5.77 -6.61 -0.88
N MET A 96 -6.05 -5.93 -2.00
CA MET A 96 -6.83 -4.69 -2.01
C MET A 96 -8.25 -4.91 -1.48
N GLY A 97 -8.92 -5.99 -1.87
CA GLY A 97 -10.25 -6.35 -1.37
C GLY A 97 -10.28 -6.55 0.14
N ILE A 98 -9.30 -7.28 0.69
CA ILE A 98 -9.17 -7.49 2.14
C ILE A 98 -8.91 -6.15 2.86
N THR A 99 -8.02 -5.31 2.34
CA THR A 99 -7.75 -3.99 2.93
C THR A 99 -9.00 -3.11 2.87
N SER A 100 -9.74 -3.12 1.76
CA SER A 100 -10.99 -2.35 1.63
C SER A 100 -12.06 -2.83 2.61
N ALA A 101 -12.19 -4.14 2.83
CA ALA A 101 -13.08 -4.68 3.84
C ALA A 101 -12.68 -4.19 5.25
N GLY A 102 -11.39 -4.19 5.57
CA GLY A 102 -10.88 -3.63 6.83
C GLY A 102 -11.19 -2.14 6.98
N LEU A 103 -11.04 -1.34 5.91
CA LEU A 103 -11.41 0.08 5.90
C LEU A 103 -12.90 0.27 6.18
N ILE A 104 -13.76 -0.52 5.56
CA ILE A 104 -15.21 -0.49 5.81
C ILE A 104 -15.50 -0.83 7.28
N MET A 105 -14.82 -1.84 7.85
CA MET A 105 -14.99 -2.17 9.27
C MET A 105 -14.57 -1.01 10.19
N LEU A 106 -13.53 -0.25 9.85
CA LEU A 106 -13.12 0.94 10.59
C LEU A 106 -14.16 2.08 10.53
N CYS A 107 -14.98 2.15 9.48
CA CYS A 107 -16.07 3.15 9.41
C CYS A 107 -17.17 2.93 10.48
N PHE A 108 -17.26 1.73 11.06
CA PHE A 108 -18.24 1.41 12.11
C PHE A 108 -17.65 1.55 13.54
N LEU A 109 -16.48 2.15 13.69
CA LEU A 109 -15.91 2.43 15.01
C LEU A 109 -16.81 3.40 15.80
N ASN A 110 -17.00 3.08 17.06
CA ASN A 110 -17.72 3.92 18.02
C ASN A 110 -17.01 3.87 19.39
N GLU A 111 -17.48 4.67 20.33
CA GLU A 111 -16.93 4.76 21.68
C GLU A 111 -16.93 3.42 22.45
N GLN A 112 -17.83 2.51 22.10
CA GLN A 112 -17.98 1.21 22.76
C GLN A 112 -17.18 0.09 22.05
N THR A 113 -16.58 0.37 20.90
CA THR A 113 -15.84 -0.63 20.13
C THR A 113 -14.65 -1.18 20.93
N SER A 114 -14.57 -2.48 21.12
CA SER A 114 -13.49 -3.10 21.88
C SER A 114 -12.14 -2.93 21.20
N VAL A 115 -11.06 -2.74 21.98
CA VAL A 115 -9.69 -2.67 21.46
C VAL A 115 -9.32 -3.95 20.71
N ALA A 116 -9.82 -5.11 21.17
CA ALA A 116 -9.59 -6.39 20.50
C ALA A 116 -10.15 -6.40 19.05
N PHE A 117 -11.30 -5.78 18.81
CA PHE A 117 -11.87 -5.63 17.46
C PHE A 117 -10.95 -4.77 16.58
N ILE A 118 -10.44 -3.65 17.11
CA ILE A 118 -9.51 -2.76 16.38
C ILE A 118 -8.23 -3.52 16.00
N VAL A 119 -7.65 -4.27 16.95
CA VAL A 119 -6.47 -5.11 16.68
C VAL A 119 -6.77 -6.14 15.59
N ALA A 120 -7.92 -6.82 15.65
CA ALA A 120 -8.32 -7.81 14.65
C ALA A 120 -8.42 -7.18 13.25
N VAL A 121 -9.05 -5.99 13.14
CA VAL A 121 -9.16 -5.25 11.87
C VAL A 121 -7.77 -4.84 11.37
N LEU A 122 -6.88 -4.36 12.23
CA LEU A 122 -5.51 -3.99 11.84
C LEU A 122 -4.71 -5.21 11.37
N VAL A 123 -4.89 -6.38 11.97
CA VAL A 123 -4.28 -7.64 11.51
C VAL A 123 -4.81 -8.02 10.12
N ILE A 124 -6.12 -7.96 9.90
CA ILE A 124 -6.74 -8.22 8.58
C ILE A 124 -6.18 -7.24 7.54
N MET A 125 -6.11 -5.96 7.85
CA MET A 125 -5.58 -4.94 6.96
C MET A 125 -4.09 -5.12 6.67
N GLY A 126 -3.29 -5.50 7.68
CA GLY A 126 -1.87 -5.81 7.51
C GLY A 126 -1.64 -7.00 6.58
N ALA A 127 -2.48 -8.03 6.70
CA ALA A 127 -2.47 -9.18 5.79
C ALA A 127 -2.85 -8.78 4.35
N GLY A 128 -3.93 -8.02 4.20
CA GLY A 128 -4.36 -7.49 2.90
C GLY A 128 -3.31 -6.60 2.24
N PHE A 129 -2.71 -5.71 3.02
CA PHE A 129 -1.64 -4.84 2.54
C PHE A 129 -0.41 -5.63 2.06
N SER A 130 -0.02 -6.68 2.77
CA SER A 130 1.10 -7.55 2.38
C SER A 130 0.82 -8.30 1.09
N LEU A 131 -0.42 -8.83 0.94
CA LEU A 131 -0.89 -9.51 -0.27
C LEU A 131 -1.03 -8.57 -1.47
N PHE A 132 -1.16 -7.27 -1.25
CA PHE A 132 -1.12 -6.26 -2.30
C PHE A 132 0.32 -5.83 -2.61
N SER A 133 1.05 -5.34 -1.63
CA SER A 133 2.31 -4.59 -1.82
C SER A 133 3.41 -5.44 -2.45
N SER A 134 3.60 -6.68 -1.99
CA SER A 134 4.64 -7.56 -2.49
C SER A 134 4.36 -8.04 -3.94
N PRO A 135 3.18 -8.62 -4.26
CA PRO A 135 2.86 -9.01 -5.63
C PRO A 135 2.79 -7.84 -6.60
N ASN A 136 2.27 -6.69 -6.18
CA ASN A 136 2.19 -5.50 -7.03
C ASN A 136 3.59 -4.98 -7.40
N SER A 137 4.51 -4.94 -6.44
CA SER A 137 5.91 -4.57 -6.70
C SER A 137 6.57 -5.57 -7.66
N ASN A 138 6.31 -6.87 -7.48
CA ASN A 138 6.82 -7.91 -8.36
C ASN A 138 6.26 -7.75 -9.78
N ALA A 139 4.96 -7.48 -9.94
CA ALA A 139 4.32 -7.22 -11.22
C ALA A 139 4.95 -6.01 -11.94
N ILE A 140 5.21 -4.92 -11.23
CA ILE A 140 5.89 -3.73 -11.77
C ILE A 140 7.30 -4.08 -12.25
N MET A 141 8.10 -4.73 -11.39
CA MET A 141 9.50 -5.03 -11.71
C MET A 141 9.64 -6.07 -12.83
N SER A 142 8.76 -7.07 -12.89
CA SER A 142 8.78 -8.09 -13.95
C SER A 142 8.23 -7.60 -15.29
N SER A 143 7.52 -6.48 -15.30
CA SER A 143 6.92 -5.91 -16.51
C SER A 143 7.89 -5.04 -17.33
N VAL A 144 9.08 -4.76 -16.82
CA VAL A 144 10.07 -3.88 -17.44
C VAL A 144 11.39 -4.59 -17.72
N GLU A 145 12.17 -4.08 -18.66
CA GLU A 145 13.52 -4.59 -18.94
C GLU A 145 14.49 -4.29 -17.79
N LYS A 146 15.54 -5.13 -17.63
CA LYS A 146 16.53 -4.97 -16.57
C LYS A 146 17.15 -3.57 -16.49
N ARG A 147 17.38 -2.90 -17.61
CA ARG A 147 17.92 -1.54 -17.68
C ARG A 147 16.95 -0.48 -17.15
N GLN A 148 15.66 -0.78 -17.09
CA GLN A 148 14.58 0.13 -16.68
C GLN A 148 14.16 -0.08 -15.22
N LEU A 149 14.72 -1.08 -14.52
CA LEU A 149 14.36 -1.39 -13.13
C LEU A 149 14.54 -0.20 -12.18
N GLY A 150 15.58 0.62 -12.39
CA GLY A 150 15.80 1.85 -11.61
C GLY A 150 14.65 2.85 -11.78
N ASN A 151 14.23 3.09 -13.03
CA ASN A 151 13.11 3.99 -13.34
C ASN A 151 11.79 3.45 -12.78
N ALA A 152 11.55 2.14 -12.92
CA ALA A 152 10.35 1.48 -12.39
C ALA A 152 10.28 1.57 -10.86
N SER A 153 11.41 1.36 -10.17
CA SER A 153 11.51 1.49 -8.71
C SER A 153 11.28 2.94 -8.26
N GLY A 154 11.88 3.91 -8.96
CA GLY A 154 11.67 5.34 -8.69
C GLY A 154 10.21 5.75 -8.90
N MET A 155 9.56 5.25 -9.96
CA MET A 155 8.15 5.49 -10.23
C MET A 155 7.25 4.94 -9.12
N LEU A 156 7.48 3.69 -8.70
CA LEU A 156 6.73 3.07 -7.59
C LEU A 156 6.90 3.87 -6.30
N GLY A 157 8.13 4.31 -5.99
CA GLY A 157 8.42 5.19 -4.85
C GLY A 157 7.66 6.52 -4.94
N THR A 158 7.61 7.12 -6.12
CA THR A 158 6.86 8.36 -6.36
C THR A 158 5.36 8.14 -6.17
N MET A 159 4.77 7.07 -6.73
CA MET A 159 3.34 6.75 -6.55
C MET A 159 3.00 6.52 -5.08
N ARG A 160 3.88 5.85 -4.33
CA ARG A 160 3.74 5.68 -2.89
C ARG A 160 3.72 7.02 -2.16
N ASN A 161 4.72 7.88 -2.38
CA ASN A 161 4.85 9.16 -1.70
C ASN A 161 3.69 10.11 -2.05
N VAL A 162 3.31 10.17 -3.33
CA VAL A 162 2.15 10.97 -3.77
C VAL A 162 0.86 10.45 -3.13
N GLY A 163 0.65 9.13 -3.13
CA GLY A 163 -0.50 8.51 -2.46
C GLY A 163 -0.54 8.88 -0.97
N GLN A 164 0.58 8.74 -0.26
CA GLN A 164 0.69 9.11 1.16
C GLN A 164 0.41 10.60 1.41
N THR A 165 0.84 11.48 0.51
CA THR A 165 0.59 12.93 0.64
C THR A 165 -0.86 13.29 0.38
N LEU A 166 -1.53 12.57 -0.52
CA LEU A 166 -2.96 12.76 -0.83
C LEU A 166 -3.89 12.23 0.27
N SER A 167 -3.40 11.34 1.11
CA SER A 167 -4.15 10.75 2.22
C SER A 167 -4.37 11.73 3.37
#